data_f55c0f5809676ccaddf6a638cf994992
#
_entry.id   f55c0f5809676ccaddf6a638cf994992
#
_cell.length_a   1.000
_cell.length_b   1.000
_cell.length_c   1.000
_cell.angle_alpha   90.00
_cell.angle_beta   90.00
_cell.angle_gamma   90.00
#
_symmetry.space_group_name_H-M   'P 1'
#
loop_
_entity.id
_entity.type
_entity.pdbx_description
1 polymer ?
#
loop_
_entity_poly.entity_id
_entity_poly.type
_entity_poly.pdbx_seq_one_letter_code
_entity_poly.pdbx_strand_id
1 'polypeptide(L)'
;MRQFDIIGAGMGTREILTGEAAQALASAEMVFATERLAEICENAQVCLFSELAERAIACGADRAALLVSGDVGFFSAAGKLREKLLEHGEVRLFCGLSSMQYLCAKIGISYENACIRSLHGRKGDLLGAVSYHEKTFALTGGDNNVQFVCRSLADAGLGGVQVYIGENLGSPGERVLKGMASELAEIPCADLAVMLVLNPNSVNPFEPVRDEMLTRAKVPMRRHVCGSSGICPHALRFREPGVYGQRRALHA
;
A
#
# COMPACT_ATOMS: atom_id res chain seq x y z
N MET A 1 27.66 1.34 21.03
CA MET A 1 27.07 2.09 19.87
C MET A 1 25.56 2.00 20.04
N ARG A 2 24.84 3.12 20.02
CA ARG A 2 23.38 3.15 20.19
C ARG A 2 22.69 2.38 19.08
N GLN A 3 21.57 1.76 19.41
CA GLN A 3 20.78 0.97 18.51
C GLN A 3 19.34 1.46 18.45
N PHE A 4 18.80 1.60 17.25
CA PHE A 4 17.42 2.01 17.01
C PHE A 4 16.71 0.90 16.24
N ASP A 5 15.65 0.37 16.81
CA ASP A 5 14.84 -0.69 16.23
C ASP A 5 13.51 -0.10 15.73
N ILE A 6 13.35 -0.02 14.40
CA ILE A 6 12.09 0.42 13.79
C ILE A 6 11.25 -0.83 13.55
N ILE A 7 10.13 -0.95 14.26
CA ILE A 7 9.32 -2.16 14.33
C ILE A 7 7.98 -1.93 13.63
N GLY A 8 7.71 -2.70 12.59
CA GLY A 8 6.40 -2.81 11.97
C GLY A 8 5.42 -3.49 12.92
N ALA A 9 4.47 -2.71 13.43
CA ALA A 9 3.54 -3.15 14.47
C ALA A 9 2.25 -3.80 13.92
N GLY A 10 2.23 -4.11 12.63
CA GLY A 10 1.04 -4.69 12.01
C GLY A 10 -0.18 -3.81 12.18
N MET A 11 -1.30 -4.44 12.54
CA MET A 11 -2.55 -3.72 12.78
C MET A 11 -2.63 -3.07 14.17
N GLY A 12 -1.59 -3.18 14.99
CA GLY A 12 -1.51 -2.49 16.26
C GLY A 12 -1.87 -3.37 17.47
N THR A 13 -1.79 -4.69 17.34
CA THR A 13 -1.95 -5.61 18.47
C THR A 13 -0.71 -6.47 18.66
N ARG A 14 -0.48 -6.93 19.89
CA ARG A 14 0.71 -7.71 20.23
C ARG A 14 0.74 -9.08 19.58
N GLU A 15 -0.43 -9.67 19.37
CA GLU A 15 -0.62 -11.02 18.82
C GLU A 15 -0.17 -11.14 17.37
N ILE A 16 -0.16 -10.03 16.63
CA ILE A 16 0.22 -10.01 15.22
C ILE A 16 1.64 -9.48 14.97
N LEU A 17 2.41 -9.25 16.01
CA LEU A 17 3.84 -8.98 15.86
C LEU A 17 4.54 -10.24 15.35
N THR A 18 5.53 -10.05 14.49
CA THR A 18 6.44 -11.16 14.16
C THR A 18 7.27 -11.53 15.38
N GLY A 19 7.75 -12.77 15.45
CA GLY A 19 8.58 -13.23 16.56
C GLY A 19 9.84 -12.36 16.75
N GLU A 20 10.49 -11.93 15.67
CA GLU A 20 11.64 -11.03 15.74
C GLU A 20 11.26 -9.63 16.24
N ALA A 21 10.14 -9.08 15.76
CA ALA A 21 9.63 -7.79 16.21
C ALA A 21 9.32 -7.81 17.72
N ALA A 22 8.67 -8.87 18.21
CA ALA A 22 8.36 -9.03 19.62
C ALA A 22 9.62 -9.15 20.49
N GLN A 23 10.65 -9.87 20.03
CA GLN A 23 11.94 -9.97 20.71
C GLN A 23 12.69 -8.64 20.75
N ALA A 24 12.72 -7.92 19.63
CA ALA A 24 13.33 -6.59 19.55
C ALA A 24 12.63 -5.62 20.50
N LEU A 25 11.29 -5.63 20.53
CA LEU A 25 10.50 -4.81 21.44
C LEU A 25 10.80 -5.13 22.90
N ALA A 26 10.86 -6.42 23.27
CA ALA A 26 11.13 -6.86 24.63
C ALA A 26 12.55 -6.51 25.10
N SER A 27 13.50 -6.35 24.19
CA SER A 27 14.90 -5.99 24.52
C SER A 27 15.19 -4.49 24.44
N ALA A 28 14.21 -3.66 24.10
CA ALA A 28 14.38 -2.23 24.08
C ALA A 28 14.31 -1.63 25.50
N GLU A 29 15.18 -0.69 25.81
CA GLU A 29 15.16 0.07 27.08
C GLU A 29 14.09 1.15 27.04
N MET A 30 13.87 1.74 25.86
CA MET A 30 12.86 2.76 25.62
C MET A 30 12.05 2.44 24.36
N VAL A 31 10.75 2.59 24.47
CA VAL A 31 9.81 2.36 23.34
C VAL A 31 9.05 3.64 23.05
N PHE A 32 9.00 4.03 21.79
CA PHE A 32 8.27 5.20 21.31
C PHE A 32 7.18 4.78 20.34
N ALA A 33 5.97 5.31 20.53
CA ALA A 33 4.82 4.94 19.73
C ALA A 33 3.85 6.12 19.60
N THR A 34 3.03 6.09 18.55
CA THR A 34 1.82 6.90 18.49
C THR A 34 0.76 6.30 19.43
N GLU A 35 -0.22 7.09 19.85
CA GLU A 35 -1.28 6.68 20.79
C GLU A 35 -1.89 5.32 20.41
N ARG A 36 -2.25 5.12 19.15
CA ARG A 36 -2.84 3.87 18.66
C ARG A 36 -1.94 2.63 18.83
N LEU A 37 -0.63 2.80 18.78
CA LEU A 37 0.34 1.70 18.87
C LEU A 37 0.90 1.52 20.29
N ALA A 38 0.64 2.45 21.17
CA ALA A 38 1.15 2.40 22.55
C ALA A 38 0.56 1.24 23.37
N GLU A 39 -0.65 0.79 22.98
CA GLU A 39 -1.30 -0.36 23.65
C GLU A 39 -0.51 -1.67 23.50
N ILE A 40 0.39 -1.76 22.52
CA ILE A 40 1.26 -2.93 22.31
C ILE A 40 2.25 -3.11 23.46
N CYS A 41 2.67 -2.00 24.11
CA CYS A 41 3.69 -1.99 25.13
C CYS A 41 3.32 -1.01 26.25
N GLU A 42 3.09 -1.52 27.46
CA GLU A 42 2.63 -0.72 28.62
C GLU A 42 3.55 0.47 28.96
N ASN A 43 4.85 0.34 28.66
CA ASN A 43 5.84 1.37 28.94
C ASN A 43 6.17 2.26 27.72
N ALA A 44 5.34 2.23 26.69
CA ALA A 44 5.58 3.03 25.51
C ALA A 44 5.42 4.53 25.78
N GLN A 45 6.41 5.30 25.38
CA GLN A 45 6.34 6.77 25.40
C GLN A 45 5.49 7.24 24.21
N VAL A 46 4.31 7.75 24.50
CA VAL A 46 3.39 8.26 23.50
C VAL A 46 3.89 9.59 22.95
N CYS A 47 3.96 9.71 21.64
CA CYS A 47 4.31 10.96 20.96
C CYS A 47 3.71 11.02 19.54
N LEU A 48 3.78 12.18 18.94
CA LEU A 48 3.39 12.33 17.53
C LEU A 48 4.37 11.59 16.63
N PHE A 49 3.87 11.09 15.50
CA PHE A 49 4.72 10.41 14.52
C PHE A 49 5.93 11.26 14.09
N SER A 50 5.75 12.57 13.93
CA SER A 50 6.80 13.52 13.57
C SER A 50 7.91 13.65 14.62
N GLU A 51 7.62 13.33 15.87
CA GLU A 51 8.54 13.45 17.02
C GLU A 51 9.29 12.14 17.31
N LEU A 52 8.87 11.00 16.75
CA LEU A 52 9.42 9.68 17.07
C LEU A 52 10.94 9.63 17.01
N ALA A 53 11.55 10.10 15.93
CA ALA A 53 12.99 10.06 15.77
C ALA A 53 13.71 10.99 16.77
N GLU A 54 13.22 12.21 16.95
CA GLU A 54 13.81 13.21 17.85
C GLU A 54 13.76 12.74 19.32
N ARG A 55 12.61 12.16 19.73
CA ARG A 55 12.47 11.58 21.07
C ARG A 55 13.39 10.39 21.29
N ALA A 56 13.48 9.50 20.30
CA ALA A 56 14.39 8.36 20.37
C ALA A 56 15.87 8.80 20.44
N ILE A 57 16.27 9.86 19.73
CA ILE A 57 17.62 10.42 19.79
C ILE A 57 17.86 11.05 21.16
N ALA A 58 16.92 11.82 21.67
CA ALA A 58 17.06 12.58 22.90
C ALA A 58 17.05 11.72 24.19
N CYS A 59 16.43 10.53 24.18
CA CYS A 59 16.27 9.70 25.38
C CYS A 59 17.57 9.17 25.98
N GLY A 60 18.65 9.12 25.21
CA GLY A 60 19.97 8.67 25.68
C GLY A 60 20.11 7.16 25.88
N ALA A 61 19.06 6.36 25.71
CA ALA A 61 19.10 4.92 25.85
C ALA A 61 20.04 4.26 24.85
N ASP A 62 20.68 3.16 25.24
CA ASP A 62 21.53 2.38 24.33
C ASP A 62 20.71 1.65 23.27
N ARG A 63 19.47 1.26 23.61
CA ARG A 63 18.55 0.58 22.70
C ARG A 63 17.15 1.20 22.78
N ALA A 64 16.72 1.83 21.67
CA ALA A 64 15.39 2.43 21.56
C ALA A 64 14.59 1.76 20.45
N ALA A 65 13.32 1.42 20.71
CA ALA A 65 12.38 0.91 19.72
C ALA A 65 11.37 1.97 19.30
N LEU A 66 11.05 2.03 17.99
CA LEU A 66 10.04 2.92 17.42
C LEU A 66 8.99 2.07 16.70
N LEU A 67 7.74 2.15 17.16
CA LEU A 67 6.64 1.41 16.56
C LEU A 67 6.04 2.20 15.39
N VAL A 68 5.92 1.54 14.25
CA VAL A 68 5.25 2.07 13.06
C VAL A 68 4.11 1.15 12.63
N SER A 69 3.03 1.72 12.10
CA SER A 69 1.85 0.96 11.66
C SER A 69 2.17 0.10 10.43
N GLY A 70 1.58 -1.09 10.37
CA GLY A 70 1.70 -2.01 9.25
C GLY A 70 3.10 -2.62 9.14
N ASP A 71 3.55 -2.79 7.92
CA ASP A 71 4.89 -3.26 7.56
C ASP A 71 5.82 -2.09 7.23
N VAL A 72 7.09 -2.19 7.60
CA VAL A 72 8.11 -1.14 7.38
C VAL A 72 8.36 -0.84 5.91
N GLY A 73 8.10 -1.79 5.02
CA GLY A 73 8.27 -1.67 3.56
C GLY A 73 6.98 -1.34 2.80
N PHE A 74 5.81 -1.31 3.47
CA PHE A 74 4.52 -1.13 2.80
C PHE A 74 3.93 0.26 3.03
N PHE A 75 4.24 1.22 2.16
CA PHE A 75 3.83 2.64 2.27
C PHE A 75 4.12 3.27 3.65
N SER A 76 5.13 2.76 4.31
CA SER A 76 5.54 3.18 5.64
C SER A 76 6.47 4.40 5.58
N ALA A 77 6.41 5.22 6.63
CA ALA A 77 7.39 6.26 6.85
C ALA A 77 8.67 5.76 7.54
N ALA A 78 8.83 4.45 7.75
CA ALA A 78 10.02 3.84 8.35
C ALA A 78 11.32 4.25 7.65
N GLY A 79 11.30 4.41 6.31
CA GLY A 79 12.45 4.89 5.55
C GLY A 79 12.93 6.28 5.99
N LYS A 80 12.00 7.21 6.20
CA LYS A 80 12.32 8.55 6.69
C LYS A 80 12.84 8.57 8.14
N LEU A 81 12.29 7.70 8.99
CA LEU A 81 12.80 7.52 10.35
C LEU A 81 14.21 6.96 10.32
N ARG A 82 14.45 5.94 9.48
CA ARG A 82 15.77 5.34 9.31
C ARG A 82 16.82 6.37 8.89
N GLU A 83 16.54 7.20 7.90
CA GLU A 83 17.45 8.26 7.44
C GLU A 83 17.87 9.19 8.57
N LYS A 84 16.90 9.64 9.39
CA LYS A 84 17.17 10.52 10.53
C LYS A 84 18.01 9.85 11.64
N LEU A 85 17.80 8.56 11.88
CA LEU A 85 18.43 7.83 12.98
C LEU A 85 19.83 7.32 12.65
N LEU A 86 20.15 7.10 11.36
CA LEU A 86 21.44 6.56 10.92
C LEU A 86 22.68 7.41 11.35
N GLU A 87 22.50 8.71 11.51
CA GLU A 87 23.57 9.61 11.98
C GLU A 87 23.84 9.46 13.49
N HIS A 88 22.95 8.78 14.22
CA HIS A 88 22.98 8.66 15.68
C HIS A 88 23.26 7.25 16.21
N GLY A 89 23.28 6.25 15.34
CA GLY A 89 23.56 4.87 15.73
C GLY A 89 23.22 3.84 14.68
N GLU A 90 23.28 2.58 15.06
CA GLU A 90 22.84 1.46 14.23
C GLU A 90 21.30 1.44 14.14
N VAL A 91 20.75 1.28 12.93
CA VAL A 91 19.30 1.21 12.72
C VAL A 91 18.92 -0.14 12.12
N ARG A 92 18.07 -0.89 12.82
CA ARG A 92 17.50 -2.15 12.34
C ARG A 92 16.02 -1.97 12.04
N LEU A 93 15.54 -2.71 11.05
CA LEU A 93 14.14 -2.71 10.62
C LEU A 93 13.56 -4.11 10.83
N PHE A 94 12.41 -4.16 11.47
CA PHE A 94 11.67 -5.40 11.70
C PHE A 94 10.35 -5.35 10.94
N CYS A 95 10.10 -6.34 10.08
CA CYS A 95 8.88 -6.40 9.30
C CYS A 95 7.65 -6.58 10.19
N GLY A 96 6.53 -6.10 9.72
CA GLY A 96 5.21 -6.30 10.31
C GLY A 96 4.21 -6.82 9.28
N LEU A 97 3.02 -7.17 9.72
CA LEU A 97 1.94 -7.57 8.84
C LEU A 97 1.32 -6.32 8.20
N SER A 98 1.29 -6.25 6.87
CA SER A 98 0.63 -5.14 6.17
C SER A 98 -0.90 -5.28 6.21
N SER A 99 -1.61 -4.16 6.10
CA SER A 99 -3.08 -4.18 6.01
C SER A 99 -3.60 -4.94 4.78
N MET A 100 -2.82 -4.98 3.71
CA MET A 100 -3.15 -5.79 2.52
C MET A 100 -3.12 -7.28 2.85
N GLN A 101 -2.05 -7.77 3.46
CA GLN A 101 -1.93 -9.17 3.87
C GLN A 101 -3.04 -9.55 4.84
N TYR A 102 -3.29 -8.70 5.83
CA TYR A 102 -4.31 -8.92 6.84
C TYR A 102 -5.72 -9.00 6.23
N LEU A 103 -6.12 -8.00 5.43
CA LEU A 103 -7.43 -8.00 4.77
C LEU A 103 -7.57 -9.20 3.84
N CYS A 104 -6.60 -9.47 3.00
CA CYS A 104 -6.66 -10.56 2.03
C CYS A 104 -6.77 -11.94 2.71
N ALA A 105 -6.08 -12.15 3.84
CA ALA A 105 -6.24 -13.35 4.65
C ALA A 105 -7.66 -13.47 5.23
N LYS A 106 -8.22 -12.38 5.76
CA LYS A 106 -9.59 -12.35 6.30
C LYS A 106 -10.66 -12.69 5.28
N ILE A 107 -10.50 -12.23 4.04
CA ILE A 107 -11.49 -12.46 2.98
C ILE A 107 -11.20 -13.68 2.10
N GLY A 108 -10.08 -14.38 2.33
CA GLY A 108 -9.68 -15.58 1.58
C GLY A 108 -9.32 -15.30 0.12
N ILE A 109 -8.78 -14.12 -0.19
CA ILE A 109 -8.39 -13.74 -1.57
C ILE A 109 -6.89 -13.52 -1.62
N SER A 110 -6.20 -14.18 -2.58
CA SER A 110 -4.78 -13.93 -2.85
C SER A 110 -4.58 -12.51 -3.36
N TYR A 111 -3.54 -11.83 -2.86
CA TYR A 111 -3.09 -10.52 -3.35
C TYR A 111 -2.06 -10.61 -4.49
N GLU A 112 -1.77 -11.80 -4.98
CA GLU A 112 -0.95 -11.98 -6.18
C GLU A 112 -1.53 -11.18 -7.35
N ASN A 113 -0.65 -10.54 -8.09
CA ASN A 113 -0.99 -9.67 -9.22
C ASN A 113 -1.87 -8.45 -8.86
N ALA A 114 -2.02 -8.13 -7.58
CA ALA A 114 -2.75 -6.94 -7.18
C ALA A 114 -1.95 -5.67 -7.53
N CYS A 115 -2.60 -4.74 -8.18
CA CYS A 115 -2.09 -3.38 -8.32
C CYS A 115 -2.27 -2.65 -7.01
N ILE A 116 -1.19 -2.13 -6.44
CA ILE A 116 -1.21 -1.52 -5.12
C ILE A 116 -1.14 -0.01 -5.24
N ARG A 117 -2.05 0.71 -4.58
CA ARG A 117 -2.11 2.17 -4.56
C ARG A 117 -2.22 2.70 -3.12
N SER A 118 -1.65 3.86 -2.88
CA SER A 118 -1.89 4.63 -1.66
C SER A 118 -2.54 5.95 -2.03
N LEU A 119 -3.74 6.16 -1.52
CA LEU A 119 -4.49 7.41 -1.63
C LEU A 119 -4.38 8.24 -0.35
N HIS A 120 -3.75 7.69 0.69
CA HIS A 120 -3.58 8.36 1.96
C HIS A 120 -2.60 9.55 1.82
N GLY A 121 -3.12 10.76 1.87
CA GLY A 121 -2.33 11.99 1.71
C GLY A 121 -1.66 12.16 0.34
N ARG A 122 -2.11 11.43 -0.69
CA ARG A 122 -1.54 11.47 -2.04
C ARG A 122 -2.63 11.54 -3.10
N LYS A 123 -2.32 12.22 -4.19
CA LYS A 123 -3.12 12.11 -5.42
C LYS A 123 -2.73 10.81 -6.10
N GLY A 124 -3.67 9.90 -6.28
CA GLY A 124 -3.44 8.62 -6.97
C GLY A 124 -4.51 8.39 -8.03
N ASP A 125 -4.12 7.76 -9.14
CA ASP A 125 -5.06 7.31 -10.17
C ASP A 125 -5.57 5.92 -9.81
N LEU A 126 -6.64 5.87 -9.02
CA LEU A 126 -7.30 4.62 -8.69
C LEU A 126 -8.20 4.14 -9.84
N LEU A 127 -8.86 5.06 -10.54
CA LEU A 127 -9.75 4.72 -11.64
C LEU A 127 -8.99 3.99 -12.77
N GLY A 128 -7.84 4.52 -13.16
CA GLY A 128 -6.96 3.84 -14.10
C GLY A 128 -6.48 2.49 -13.57
N ALA A 129 -6.07 2.43 -12.30
CA ALA A 129 -5.64 1.17 -11.70
C ALA A 129 -6.74 0.10 -11.74
N VAL A 130 -7.97 0.43 -11.35
CA VAL A 130 -9.12 -0.50 -11.38
C VAL A 130 -9.51 -0.87 -12.81
N SER A 131 -9.42 0.07 -13.76
CA SER A 131 -9.74 -0.20 -15.16
C SER A 131 -8.78 -1.21 -15.82
N TYR A 132 -7.51 -1.21 -15.39
CA TYR A 132 -6.46 -2.00 -16.03
C TYR A 132 -6.01 -3.24 -15.26
N HIS A 133 -6.47 -3.41 -14.02
CA HIS A 133 -6.06 -4.55 -13.20
C HIS A 133 -7.28 -5.28 -12.62
N GLU A 134 -7.22 -6.61 -12.67
CA GLU A 134 -8.25 -7.47 -12.11
C GLU A 134 -8.39 -7.27 -10.60
N LYS A 135 -7.28 -7.00 -9.91
CA LYS A 135 -7.22 -6.73 -8.48
C LYS A 135 -6.52 -5.40 -8.23
N THR A 136 -7.13 -4.52 -7.47
CA THR A 136 -6.50 -3.28 -7.03
C THR A 136 -6.68 -3.11 -5.53
N PHE A 137 -5.58 -3.06 -4.79
CA PHE A 137 -5.58 -2.75 -3.36
C PHE A 137 -5.29 -1.26 -3.16
N ALA A 138 -6.04 -0.60 -2.30
CA ALA A 138 -5.85 0.80 -1.98
C ALA A 138 -5.86 1.07 -0.47
N LEU A 139 -4.85 1.83 -0.02
CA LEU A 139 -4.90 2.54 1.27
C LEU A 139 -5.71 3.81 1.07
N THR A 140 -6.77 4.00 1.85
CA THR A 140 -7.66 5.17 1.82
C THR A 140 -7.36 6.11 3.00
N GLY A 141 -7.90 7.31 2.99
CA GLY A 141 -7.82 8.25 4.11
C GLY A 141 -7.93 9.71 3.71
N GLY A 142 -8.32 10.55 4.66
CA GLY A 142 -8.57 11.96 4.44
C GLY A 142 -9.66 12.21 3.37
N ASP A 143 -9.40 13.09 2.42
CA ASP A 143 -10.33 13.39 1.32
C ASP A 143 -10.62 12.19 0.41
N ASN A 144 -9.70 11.20 0.37
CA ASN A 144 -9.86 9.96 -0.38
C ASN A 144 -10.36 8.83 0.53
N ASN A 145 -11.41 9.09 1.30
CA ASN A 145 -12.09 8.06 2.09
C ASN A 145 -12.81 7.05 1.20
N VAL A 146 -13.26 5.95 1.80
CA VAL A 146 -13.89 4.84 1.08
C VAL A 146 -15.12 5.27 0.28
N GLN A 147 -16.00 6.09 0.87
CA GLN A 147 -17.21 6.55 0.19
C GLN A 147 -16.89 7.39 -1.05
N PHE A 148 -15.96 8.34 -0.92
CA PHE A 148 -15.51 9.16 -2.05
C PHE A 148 -14.94 8.29 -3.18
N VAL A 149 -14.12 7.31 -2.83
CA VAL A 149 -13.51 6.39 -3.80
C VAL A 149 -14.58 5.53 -4.48
N CYS A 150 -15.51 4.95 -3.74
CA CYS A 150 -16.60 4.14 -4.27
C CYS A 150 -17.53 4.96 -5.18
N ARG A 151 -17.85 6.20 -4.79
CA ARG A 151 -18.63 7.14 -5.63
C ARG A 151 -17.90 7.47 -6.91
N SER A 152 -16.60 7.78 -6.84
CA SER A 152 -15.77 8.06 -8.01
C SER A 152 -15.72 6.87 -8.99
N LEU A 153 -15.67 5.65 -8.48
CA LEU A 153 -15.77 4.42 -9.30
C LEU A 153 -17.15 4.34 -9.98
N ALA A 154 -18.23 4.58 -9.25
CA ALA A 154 -19.58 4.54 -9.79
C ALA A 154 -19.80 5.59 -10.87
N ASP A 155 -19.36 6.83 -10.65
CA ASP A 155 -19.45 7.94 -11.60
C ASP A 155 -18.66 7.69 -12.88
N ALA A 156 -17.58 6.93 -12.78
CA ALA A 156 -16.75 6.51 -13.92
C ALA A 156 -17.28 5.26 -14.66
N GLY A 157 -18.47 4.76 -14.32
CA GLY A 157 -19.05 3.56 -14.93
C GLY A 157 -18.53 2.24 -14.37
N LEU A 158 -17.76 2.28 -13.28
CA LEU A 158 -17.23 1.12 -12.56
C LEU A 158 -18.04 0.78 -11.31
N GLY A 159 -19.28 1.23 -11.20
CA GLY A 159 -20.15 1.01 -10.04
C GLY A 159 -20.44 -0.47 -9.75
N GLY A 160 -20.36 -1.33 -10.76
CA GLY A 160 -20.58 -2.77 -10.65
C GLY A 160 -19.35 -3.59 -10.23
N VAL A 161 -18.19 -2.99 -10.00
CA VAL A 161 -17.03 -3.74 -9.51
C VAL A 161 -17.23 -4.16 -8.07
N GLN A 162 -16.73 -5.35 -7.71
CA GLN A 162 -16.79 -5.85 -6.35
C GLN A 162 -15.72 -5.19 -5.48
N VAL A 163 -16.10 -4.74 -4.31
CA VAL A 163 -15.21 -4.09 -3.35
C VAL A 163 -15.29 -4.81 -2.00
N TYR A 164 -14.13 -5.03 -1.40
CA TYR A 164 -13.97 -5.42 -0.01
C TYR A 164 -13.34 -4.26 0.74
N ILE A 165 -13.89 -3.92 1.89
CA ILE A 165 -13.39 -2.83 2.75
C ILE A 165 -13.01 -3.44 4.08
N GLY A 166 -11.82 -3.14 4.56
CA GLY A 166 -11.38 -3.47 5.90
C GLY A 166 -11.23 -2.20 6.72
N GLU A 167 -12.05 -2.05 7.75
CA GLU A 167 -12.04 -0.92 8.67
C GLU A 167 -11.46 -1.31 10.02
N ASN A 168 -10.67 -0.43 10.59
CA ASN A 168 -10.09 -0.59 11.92
C ASN A 168 -9.50 -2.00 12.14
N LEU A 169 -8.86 -2.53 11.10
CA LEU A 169 -8.35 -3.90 11.08
C LEU A 169 -7.47 -4.17 12.32
N GLY A 170 -7.69 -5.32 12.96
CA GLY A 170 -6.99 -5.76 14.16
C GLY A 170 -7.44 -5.08 15.46
N SER A 171 -8.40 -4.19 15.44
CA SER A 171 -8.95 -3.53 16.64
C SER A 171 -10.31 -4.10 17.06
N PRO A 172 -10.81 -3.81 18.26
CA PRO A 172 -12.16 -4.20 18.68
C PRO A 172 -13.28 -3.67 17.78
N GLY A 173 -13.01 -2.59 17.03
CA GLY A 173 -13.93 -2.02 16.04
C GLY A 173 -13.71 -2.53 14.61
N GLU A 174 -13.04 -3.66 14.43
CA GLU A 174 -12.80 -4.24 13.13
C GLU A 174 -14.12 -4.58 12.43
N ARG A 175 -14.24 -4.12 11.18
CA ARG A 175 -15.37 -4.46 10.31
C ARG A 175 -14.85 -4.75 8.90
N VAL A 176 -15.33 -5.84 8.31
CA VAL A 176 -15.07 -6.17 6.91
C VAL A 176 -16.38 -6.12 6.14
N LEU A 177 -16.45 -5.25 5.14
CA LEU A 177 -17.59 -5.07 4.27
C LEU A 177 -17.31 -5.67 2.88
N LYS A 178 -18.36 -6.12 2.23
CA LYS A 178 -18.35 -6.60 0.84
C LYS A 178 -19.59 -6.08 0.13
N GLY A 179 -19.42 -5.53 -1.06
CA GLY A 179 -20.53 -5.06 -1.89
C GLY A 179 -20.04 -4.56 -3.24
N MET A 180 -20.93 -4.02 -4.03
CA MET A 180 -20.59 -3.29 -5.25
C MET A 180 -20.16 -1.86 -4.91
N ALA A 181 -19.29 -1.26 -5.73
CA ALA A 181 -18.81 0.10 -5.49
C ALA A 181 -19.98 1.10 -5.36
N SER A 182 -21.02 0.97 -6.20
CA SER A 182 -22.22 1.82 -6.13
C SER A 182 -23.01 1.68 -4.83
N GLU A 183 -23.04 0.47 -4.24
CA GLU A 183 -23.74 0.21 -2.97
C GLU A 183 -22.94 0.77 -1.79
N LEU A 184 -21.62 0.53 -1.80
CA LEU A 184 -20.73 0.93 -0.71
C LEU A 184 -20.46 2.45 -0.68
N ALA A 185 -20.73 3.16 -1.77
CA ALA A 185 -20.64 4.61 -1.83
C ALA A 185 -21.55 5.32 -0.80
N GLU A 186 -22.67 4.69 -0.41
CA GLU A 186 -23.64 5.25 0.52
C GLU A 186 -23.47 4.73 1.96
N ILE A 187 -22.54 3.79 2.19
CA ILE A 187 -22.32 3.20 3.52
C ILE A 187 -21.27 3.99 4.29
N PRO A 188 -21.60 4.50 5.49
CA PRO A 188 -20.60 5.15 6.33
C PRO A 188 -19.46 4.20 6.70
N CYS A 189 -18.23 4.66 6.49
CA CYS A 189 -17.02 3.92 6.78
C CYS A 189 -16.10 4.73 7.72
N ALA A 190 -15.30 4.01 8.49
CA ALA A 190 -14.29 4.62 9.35
C ALA A 190 -13.15 5.25 8.52
N ASP A 191 -12.49 6.27 9.08
CA ASP A 191 -11.34 6.92 8.44
C ASP A 191 -10.15 5.98 8.24
N LEU A 192 -9.94 5.08 9.21
CA LEU A 192 -8.89 4.05 9.12
C LEU A 192 -9.44 2.85 8.34
N ALA A 193 -9.35 2.91 7.04
CA ALA A 193 -9.84 1.87 6.16
C ALA A 193 -8.89 1.58 4.99
N VAL A 194 -9.00 0.37 4.47
CA VAL A 194 -8.34 -0.08 3.25
C VAL A 194 -9.35 -0.81 2.37
N MET A 195 -9.08 -0.89 1.08
CA MET A 195 -10.00 -1.57 0.18
C MET A 195 -9.27 -2.46 -0.82
N LEU A 196 -9.93 -3.57 -1.20
CA LEU A 196 -9.57 -4.41 -2.34
C LEU A 196 -10.71 -4.36 -3.35
N VAL A 197 -10.41 -3.91 -4.56
CA VAL A 197 -11.35 -3.85 -5.68
C VAL A 197 -11.05 -4.98 -6.65
N LEU A 198 -12.09 -5.72 -7.05
CA LEU A 198 -12.02 -6.78 -8.04
C LEU A 198 -12.78 -6.34 -9.30
N ASN A 199 -12.07 -6.26 -10.42
CA ASN A 199 -12.64 -5.96 -11.73
C ASN A 199 -12.33 -7.09 -12.72
N PRO A 200 -13.20 -8.09 -12.87
CA PRO A 200 -12.99 -9.20 -13.81
C PRO A 200 -13.00 -8.74 -15.28
N ASN A 201 -13.54 -7.55 -15.56
CA ASN A 201 -13.60 -6.95 -16.89
C ASN A 201 -12.47 -5.94 -17.13
N SER A 202 -11.39 -6.02 -16.36
CA SER A 202 -10.24 -5.13 -16.53
C SER A 202 -9.60 -5.32 -17.91
N VAL A 203 -9.19 -4.19 -18.49
CA VAL A 203 -8.46 -4.20 -19.77
C VAL A 203 -6.96 -4.20 -19.44
N ASN A 204 -6.35 -5.39 -19.35
CA ASN A 204 -4.94 -5.49 -19.02
C ASN A 204 -4.07 -4.95 -20.18
N PRO A 205 -3.46 -3.76 -20.08
CA PRO A 205 -2.65 -3.19 -21.14
C PRO A 205 -1.29 -3.89 -21.30
N PHE A 206 -0.95 -4.77 -20.36
CA PHE A 206 0.30 -5.51 -20.32
C PHE A 206 0.12 -6.98 -20.70
N GLU A 207 -1.09 -7.38 -21.10
CA GLU A 207 -1.29 -8.70 -21.66
C GLU A 207 -0.38 -8.86 -22.87
N PRO A 208 0.46 -9.91 -22.96
CA PRO A 208 1.34 -10.08 -24.11
C PRO A 208 0.50 -10.12 -25.38
N VAL A 209 0.76 -9.16 -26.27
CA VAL A 209 0.09 -9.10 -27.56
C VAL A 209 0.46 -10.36 -28.32
N ARG A 210 -0.49 -11.26 -28.52
CA ARG A 210 -0.27 -12.48 -29.31
C ARG A 210 0.00 -12.08 -30.76
N ASP A 211 0.81 -12.86 -31.46
CA ASP A 211 1.15 -12.61 -32.88
C ASP A 211 -0.08 -12.40 -33.77
N GLU A 212 -1.20 -13.06 -33.47
CA GLU A 212 -2.49 -12.87 -34.13
C GLU A 212 -3.09 -11.45 -33.95
N MET A 213 -2.77 -10.77 -32.85
CA MET A 213 -3.17 -9.39 -32.62
C MET A 213 -2.26 -8.39 -33.35
N LEU A 214 -0.99 -8.77 -33.55
CA LEU A 214 -0.03 -7.96 -34.34
C LEU A 214 -0.34 -7.99 -35.85
N THR A 215 -0.81 -9.13 -36.34
CA THR A 215 -1.20 -9.27 -37.77
C THR A 215 -2.50 -8.53 -38.12
N ARG A 216 -3.37 -8.30 -37.15
CA ARG A 216 -4.51 -7.38 -37.27
C ARG A 216 -4.09 -5.94 -37.01
N ALA A 217 -3.02 -5.48 -37.66
CA ALA A 217 -2.31 -4.22 -37.45
C ALA A 217 -3.13 -2.91 -37.48
N LYS A 218 -4.45 -3.01 -37.44
CA LYS A 218 -5.37 -1.89 -37.24
C LYS A 218 -5.90 -1.77 -35.85
N VAL A 219 -5.46 -2.62 -34.89
CA VAL A 219 -5.75 -2.41 -33.48
C VAL A 219 -5.04 -1.11 -33.10
N PRO A 220 -5.77 -0.06 -32.80
CA PRO A 220 -5.14 1.22 -32.47
C PRO A 220 -4.52 1.11 -31.08
N MET A 221 -3.29 0.64 -31.03
CA MET A 221 -2.41 0.75 -29.86
C MET A 221 -2.25 2.20 -29.38
N ARG A 222 -2.85 3.11 -30.10
CA ARG A 222 -2.86 4.56 -29.87
C ARG A 222 -3.58 5.00 -28.60
N ARG A 223 -4.36 4.14 -27.98
CA ARG A 223 -5.33 4.56 -26.96
C ARG A 223 -5.05 4.02 -25.57
N HIS A 224 -3.92 3.36 -25.36
CA HIS A 224 -3.50 3.05 -24.02
C HIS A 224 -2.91 4.30 -23.39
N VAL A 225 -3.78 5.05 -22.76
CA VAL A 225 -3.40 6.20 -21.94
C VAL A 225 -2.99 5.65 -20.59
N CYS A 226 -1.74 5.82 -20.22
CA CYS A 226 -1.28 5.56 -18.87
C CYS A 226 -1.59 6.79 -18.02
N GLY A 227 -2.65 6.71 -17.24
CA GLY A 227 -3.06 7.80 -16.35
C GLY A 227 -3.62 9.03 -17.09
N SER A 228 -3.97 10.06 -16.35
CA SER A 228 -4.52 11.32 -16.85
C SER A 228 -3.54 12.19 -17.65
N SER A 229 -2.28 11.77 -17.77
CA SER A 229 -1.19 12.62 -18.31
C SER A 229 -0.69 12.26 -19.71
N GLY A 230 -1.31 11.31 -20.41
CA GLY A 230 -0.94 11.09 -21.81
C GLY A 230 -0.61 9.65 -22.21
N ILE A 231 -0.04 9.52 -23.39
CA ILE A 231 0.24 8.26 -24.06
C ILE A 231 1.35 7.50 -23.31
N CYS A 232 1.11 6.24 -22.95
CA CYS A 232 2.10 5.37 -22.35
C CYS A 232 3.37 5.30 -23.21
N PRO A 233 4.56 5.65 -22.69
CA PRO A 233 5.81 5.59 -23.45
C PRO A 233 6.11 4.22 -24.05
N HIS A 234 5.62 3.16 -23.42
CA HIS A 234 5.74 1.79 -23.94
C HIS A 234 4.88 1.54 -25.18
N ALA A 235 3.70 2.14 -25.29
CA ALA A 235 2.85 2.03 -26.48
C ALA A 235 3.49 2.67 -27.72
N LEU A 236 4.30 3.71 -27.53
CA LEU A 236 5.05 4.34 -28.61
C LEU A 236 6.19 3.46 -29.14
N ARG A 237 6.75 2.56 -28.32
CA ARG A 237 7.84 1.66 -28.74
C ARG A 237 7.38 0.57 -29.73
N PHE A 238 6.10 0.24 -29.72
CA PHE A 238 5.52 -0.75 -30.65
C PHE A 238 5.04 -0.13 -31.99
N ARG A 239 5.22 1.18 -32.17
CA ARG A 239 4.77 1.89 -33.40
C ARG A 239 5.63 1.66 -34.61
N GLU A 240 6.89 1.28 -34.42
CA GLU A 240 7.86 1.14 -35.53
C GLU A 240 8.54 -0.22 -35.45
N PRO A 241 8.11 -1.20 -36.25
CA PRO A 241 8.76 -2.51 -36.33
C PRO A 241 10.27 -2.43 -36.61
N GLY A 242 10.71 -1.37 -37.32
CA GLY A 242 12.12 -1.13 -37.62
C GLY A 242 13.01 -0.81 -36.42
N VAL A 243 12.46 -0.22 -35.37
CA VAL A 243 13.25 0.14 -34.13
C VAL A 243 13.57 -1.09 -33.32
N TYR A 244 12.72 -2.11 -33.33
CA TYR A 244 12.96 -3.36 -32.62
C TYR A 244 14.05 -4.20 -33.28
N GLY A 245 14.16 -4.17 -34.62
CA GLY A 245 15.22 -4.85 -35.36
C GLY A 245 16.61 -4.24 -35.16
N GLN A 246 16.70 -2.93 -35.05
CA GLN A 246 17.98 -2.23 -34.86
C GLN A 246 18.60 -2.45 -33.47
N ARG A 247 17.81 -2.71 -32.43
CA ARG A 247 18.35 -2.99 -31.09
C ARG A 247 18.89 -4.42 -30.92
N ARG A 248 18.45 -5.38 -31.72
CA ARG A 248 19.04 -6.72 -31.73
C ARG A 248 20.45 -6.76 -32.34
N ALA A 249 20.77 -5.83 -33.20
CA ALA A 249 22.09 -5.73 -33.84
C ALA A 249 23.15 -5.07 -32.94
N LEU A 250 22.75 -4.44 -31.83
CA LEU A 250 23.67 -3.77 -30.90
C LEU A 250 24.02 -4.61 -29.64
N HIS A 251 23.45 -5.82 -29.52
CA HIS A 251 23.72 -6.74 -28.39
C HIS A 251 24.08 -8.17 -28.86
N ALA A 252 24.56 -8.32 -30.08
CA ALA A 252 25.20 -9.56 -30.57
C ALA A 252 26.73 -9.37 -30.68
#